data_ff6ecd6fa18370a06e6d01c7f5e3dadc
#
_entry.id   ff6ecd6fa18370a06e6d01c7f5e3dadc
#
_cell.length_a   1.000
_cell.length_b   1.000
_cell.length_c   1.000
_cell.angle_alpha   90.00
_cell.angle_beta   90.00
_cell.angle_gamma   90.00
#
_symmetry.space_group_name_H-M   'P 1'
#
loop_
_entity.id
_entity.type
_entity.pdbx_description
1 polymer ?
#
loop_
_entity_poly.entity_id
_entity_poly.type
_entity_poly.pdbx_seq_one_letter_code
_entity_poly.pdbx_strand_id
1 'polypeptide(L)'
;MGYKNRAYVIDNNLILSKNQALPAASGNVDSTNVVKYGGNSLGYAKIVVKAHDTITIASGKALTIVASYGSTSSPTDTLNKVLYTATASASGITFAPGDTICEEIIPDSLPDNYKYVKLNYAVTDDQSAGHIDAYVVMT
;
A
#
# COMPACT_ATOMS: atom_id res chain seq x y z
N MET A 1 27.46 -13.05 -8.77
CA MET A 1 26.09 -12.78 -9.18
C MET A 1 25.33 -11.98 -8.13
N GLY A 2 24.76 -10.87 -8.52
CA GLY A 2 24.15 -9.93 -7.59
C GLY A 2 22.72 -10.24 -7.19
N TYR A 3 22.33 -11.49 -7.04
CA TYR A 3 20.94 -11.82 -6.73
C TYR A 3 20.44 -11.26 -5.41
N LYS A 4 21.34 -11.12 -4.45
CA LYS A 4 20.98 -10.52 -3.17
C LYS A 4 20.54 -9.06 -3.29
N ASN A 5 20.91 -8.40 -4.37
CA ASN A 5 20.54 -7.02 -4.64
C ASN A 5 19.43 -6.91 -5.69
N ARG A 6 18.81 -8.03 -6.02
CA ARG A 6 17.76 -8.02 -7.01
C ARG A 6 16.58 -7.20 -6.52
N ALA A 7 16.24 -6.18 -7.29
CA ALA A 7 14.99 -5.48 -7.11
C ALA A 7 13.85 -6.36 -7.60
N TYR A 8 12.68 -6.19 -7.04
CA TYR A 8 11.49 -6.83 -7.57
C TYR A 8 11.23 -6.32 -8.98
N VAL A 9 10.86 -7.23 -9.87
CA VAL A 9 10.36 -6.85 -11.19
C VAL A 9 8.94 -6.34 -10.98
N ILE A 10 8.71 -5.06 -11.28
CA ILE A 10 7.41 -4.44 -11.10
C ILE A 10 6.65 -4.56 -12.41
N ASP A 11 5.56 -5.31 -12.38
CA ASP A 11 4.63 -5.42 -13.49
C ASP A 11 3.67 -4.23 -13.45
N ASN A 12 3.53 -3.51 -14.56
CA ASN A 12 2.64 -2.36 -14.64
C ASN A 12 1.19 -2.70 -14.28
N ASN A 13 0.78 -3.93 -14.54
CA ASN A 13 -0.57 -4.39 -14.19
C ASN A 13 -0.76 -4.63 -12.69
N LEU A 14 0.34 -4.64 -11.94
CA LEU A 14 0.34 -4.88 -10.51
C LEU A 14 0.68 -3.63 -9.69
N ILE A 15 0.71 -2.48 -10.32
CA ILE A 15 0.95 -1.21 -9.63
C ILE A 15 -0.36 -0.66 -9.06
N LEU A 16 -0.40 -0.51 -7.75
CA LEU A 16 -1.53 0.12 -7.04
C LEU A 16 -1.43 1.64 -7.08
N SER A 17 -0.27 2.16 -6.80
CA SER A 17 0.01 3.60 -6.77
C SER A 17 1.42 3.86 -7.29
N LYS A 18 1.56 4.89 -8.10
CA LYS A 18 2.87 5.35 -8.59
C LYS A 18 2.95 6.84 -8.38
N ASN A 19 3.87 7.27 -7.52
CA ASN A 19 4.04 8.69 -7.19
C ASN A 19 2.69 9.34 -6.81
N GLN A 20 1.90 8.63 -6.03
CA GLN A 20 0.56 9.10 -5.64
C GLN A 20 0.66 9.98 -4.41
N ALA A 21 0.10 11.19 -4.51
CA ALA A 21 0.05 12.10 -3.38
C ALA A 21 -0.84 11.55 -2.26
N LEU A 22 -0.37 11.68 -1.03
CA LEU A 22 -1.21 11.51 0.15
C LEU A 22 -2.15 12.71 0.28
N PRO A 23 -3.26 12.59 1.04
CA PRO A 23 -4.17 13.71 1.21
C PRO A 23 -3.47 14.97 1.71
N ALA A 24 -3.77 16.10 1.09
CA ALA A 24 -3.20 17.39 1.47
C ALA A 24 -3.79 17.96 2.76
N ALA A 25 -4.84 17.35 3.26
CA ALA A 25 -5.47 17.70 4.54
C ALA A 25 -5.93 16.40 5.20
N SER A 26 -6.32 16.45 6.46
CA SER A 26 -6.88 15.29 7.13
C SER A 26 -7.96 14.64 6.27
N GLY A 27 -7.84 13.35 6.02
CA GLY A 27 -8.75 12.61 5.17
C GLY A 27 -8.12 11.33 4.64
N ASN A 28 -8.72 10.79 3.59
CA ASN A 28 -8.23 9.56 2.97
C ASN A 28 -8.38 9.59 1.47
N VAL A 29 -7.61 8.74 0.79
CA VAL A 29 -7.66 8.58 -0.65
C VAL A 29 -7.40 7.11 -0.98
N ASP A 30 -8.11 6.58 -1.96
CA ASP A 30 -7.86 5.24 -2.48
C ASP A 30 -6.64 5.24 -3.40
N SER A 31 -5.98 4.08 -3.50
CA SER A 31 -4.93 3.89 -4.51
C SER A 31 -5.48 4.18 -5.90
N THR A 32 -4.64 4.73 -6.75
CA THR A 32 -5.01 5.11 -8.12
C THR A 32 -5.61 3.93 -8.88
N ASN A 33 -5.07 2.75 -8.66
CA ASN A 33 -5.48 1.54 -9.36
C ASN A 33 -6.00 0.49 -8.39
N VAL A 34 -6.87 -0.37 -8.94
CA VAL A 34 -7.27 -1.63 -8.33
C VAL A 34 -6.55 -2.74 -9.06
N VAL A 35 -5.90 -3.64 -8.35
CA VAL A 35 -5.07 -4.68 -8.94
C VAL A 35 -5.75 -6.03 -8.84
N LYS A 36 -5.77 -6.76 -9.95
CA LYS A 36 -6.16 -8.17 -9.96
C LYS A 36 -4.93 -9.03 -9.68
N TYR A 37 -4.90 -9.68 -8.54
CA TYR A 37 -3.77 -10.49 -8.10
C TYR A 37 -4.00 -11.98 -8.22
N GLY A 38 -5.24 -12.41 -8.37
CA GLY A 38 -5.61 -13.81 -8.37
C GLY A 38 -5.54 -14.45 -9.75
N GLY A 39 -5.77 -15.76 -9.79
CA GLY A 39 -5.84 -16.54 -11.02
C GLY A 39 -4.64 -17.43 -11.25
N ASN A 40 -3.58 -17.28 -10.50
CA ASN A 40 -2.45 -18.20 -10.52
C ASN A 40 -2.02 -18.49 -9.10
N SER A 41 -2.04 -19.75 -8.74
CA SER A 41 -1.79 -20.19 -7.38
C SER A 41 -0.33 -20.57 -7.10
N LEU A 42 0.56 -20.36 -8.04
CA LEU A 42 1.97 -20.70 -7.84
C LEU A 42 2.70 -19.55 -7.18
N GLY A 43 2.88 -19.63 -5.88
CA GLY A 43 3.58 -18.64 -5.10
C GLY A 43 2.64 -17.70 -4.35
N TYR A 44 3.23 -16.75 -3.68
CA TYR A 44 2.53 -15.79 -2.85
C TYR A 44 2.53 -14.42 -3.52
N ALA A 45 1.41 -13.73 -3.43
CA ALA A 45 1.35 -12.32 -3.77
C ALA A 45 1.63 -11.50 -2.50
N LYS A 46 2.42 -10.47 -2.64
CA LYS A 46 2.79 -9.59 -1.54
C LYS A 46 2.56 -8.14 -1.93
N ILE A 47 1.96 -7.37 -1.04
CA ILE A 47 1.79 -5.93 -1.22
C ILE A 47 3.00 -5.23 -0.62
N VAL A 48 3.63 -4.36 -1.38
CA VAL A 48 4.76 -3.53 -0.94
C VAL A 48 4.37 -2.08 -1.06
N VAL A 49 4.55 -1.32 0.00
CA VAL A 49 4.29 0.12 0.02
C VAL A 49 5.57 0.85 0.42
N LYS A 50 5.97 1.78 -0.41
CA LYS A 50 7.20 2.57 -0.22
C LYS A 50 6.93 4.05 -0.28
N ALA A 51 7.75 4.81 0.41
CA ALA A 51 7.76 6.26 0.26
C ALA A 51 8.44 6.62 -1.05
N HIS A 52 7.74 7.36 -1.91
CA HIS A 52 8.31 7.86 -3.17
C HIS A 52 9.25 9.04 -2.90
N ASP A 53 8.81 9.93 -2.03
CA ASP A 53 9.62 11.04 -1.52
C ASP A 53 9.47 11.09 0.00
N THR A 54 10.02 12.10 0.63
CA THR A 54 9.97 12.20 2.09
C THR A 54 8.53 12.35 2.58
N ILE A 55 8.13 11.45 3.48
CA ILE A 55 6.84 11.50 4.17
C ILE A 55 7.11 11.79 5.64
N THR A 56 6.52 12.86 6.15
CA THR A 56 6.65 13.23 7.56
C THR A 56 5.29 13.23 8.23
N ILE A 57 5.18 12.48 9.31
CA ILE A 57 3.97 12.44 10.14
C ILE A 57 4.27 13.20 11.41
N ALA A 58 3.59 14.33 11.59
CA ALA A 58 3.83 15.21 12.73
C ALA A 58 3.44 14.53 14.04
N SER A 59 4.00 15.03 15.13
CA SER A 59 3.69 14.58 16.49
C SER A 59 2.17 14.53 16.72
N GLY A 60 1.69 13.42 17.26
CA GLY A 60 0.27 13.22 17.56
C GLY A 60 -0.61 12.92 16.35
N LYS A 61 -0.05 12.87 15.15
CA LYS A 61 -0.77 12.56 13.92
C LYS A 61 -0.53 11.12 13.51
N ALA A 62 -1.35 10.60 12.60
CA ALA A 62 -1.32 9.20 12.23
C ALA A 62 -1.39 9.00 10.72
N LEU A 63 -0.76 7.92 10.26
CA LEU A 63 -0.92 7.37 8.93
C LEU A 63 -1.47 5.96 9.06
N THR A 64 -2.50 5.65 8.28
CA THR A 64 -3.08 4.30 8.23
C THR A 64 -3.22 3.87 6.79
N ILE A 65 -2.78 2.64 6.49
CA ILE A 65 -2.90 2.03 5.17
C ILE A 65 -3.74 0.77 5.31
N VAL A 66 -4.84 0.71 4.58
CA VAL A 66 -5.78 -0.41 4.64
C VAL A 66 -5.88 -1.04 3.26
N ALA A 67 -5.77 -2.36 3.20
CA ALA A 67 -6.05 -3.13 1.99
C ALA A 67 -7.50 -3.57 2.00
N SER A 68 -8.19 -3.37 0.88
CA SER A 68 -9.55 -3.84 0.67
C SER A 68 -9.54 -4.87 -0.44
N TYR A 69 -9.97 -6.09 -0.12
CA TYR A 69 -10.04 -7.22 -1.06
C TYR A 69 -11.47 -7.43 -1.49
N GLY A 70 -11.69 -7.70 -2.75
CA GLY A 70 -13.04 -7.91 -3.26
C GLY A 70 -13.08 -8.75 -4.52
N SER A 71 -14.28 -9.06 -4.97
CA SER A 71 -14.53 -9.96 -6.08
C SER A 71 -14.52 -9.27 -7.46
N THR A 72 -14.58 -7.95 -7.49
CA THR A 72 -14.60 -7.18 -8.74
C THR A 72 -13.67 -5.98 -8.63
N SER A 73 -13.41 -5.32 -9.76
CA SER A 73 -12.59 -4.11 -9.79
C SER A 73 -13.27 -2.89 -9.12
N SER A 74 -14.55 -2.98 -8.86
CA SER A 74 -15.30 -1.98 -8.08
C SER A 74 -16.12 -2.72 -7.02
N PRO A 75 -15.45 -3.30 -6.03
CA PRO A 75 -16.12 -4.22 -5.12
C PRO A 75 -17.12 -3.51 -4.22
N THR A 76 -18.29 -4.12 -4.07
CA THR A 76 -19.29 -3.73 -3.08
C THR A 76 -19.20 -4.58 -1.82
N ASP A 77 -18.61 -5.77 -1.94
CA ASP A 77 -18.32 -6.69 -0.85
C ASP A 77 -16.82 -6.72 -0.62
N THR A 78 -16.35 -6.17 0.47
CA THR A 78 -14.91 -6.08 0.73
C THR A 78 -14.58 -6.68 2.08
N LEU A 79 -13.39 -7.29 2.14
CA LEU A 79 -12.72 -7.59 3.39
C LEU A 79 -11.55 -6.62 3.52
N ASN A 80 -11.48 -5.93 4.64
CA ASN A 80 -10.46 -4.93 4.89
C ASN A 80 -9.43 -5.46 5.87
N LYS A 81 -8.17 -5.16 5.60
CA LYS A 81 -7.06 -5.48 6.49
C LYS A 81 -6.17 -4.27 6.64
N VAL A 82 -5.88 -3.88 7.88
CA VAL A 82 -4.92 -2.81 8.14
C VAL A 82 -3.52 -3.36 7.88
N LEU A 83 -2.81 -2.75 6.94
CA LEU A 83 -1.42 -3.11 6.63
C LEU A 83 -0.44 -2.34 7.49
N TYR A 84 -0.76 -1.11 7.79
CA TYR A 84 0.10 -0.23 8.56
C TYR A 84 -0.77 0.79 9.29
N THR A 85 -0.48 1.00 10.56
CA THR A 85 -1.03 2.11 11.30
C THR A 85 -0.01 2.56 12.34
N ALA A 86 0.22 3.84 12.40
CA ALA A 86 1.11 4.42 13.39
C ALA A 86 0.67 5.83 13.73
N THR A 87 0.70 6.12 15.02
CA THR A 87 0.53 7.47 15.53
C THR A 87 1.91 7.97 15.94
N ALA A 88 2.32 9.11 15.41
CA ALA A 88 3.63 9.64 15.68
C ALA A 88 3.76 10.08 17.13
N SER A 89 4.89 9.74 17.74
CA SER A 89 5.28 10.23 19.06
C SER A 89 5.70 11.70 19.00
N ALA A 90 6.24 12.22 20.08
CA ALA A 90 6.66 13.62 20.19
C ALA A 90 7.67 14.06 19.11
N SER A 91 8.47 13.11 18.58
CA SER A 91 9.46 13.42 17.54
C SER A 91 8.93 13.24 16.12
N GLY A 92 7.68 12.78 15.96
CA GLY A 92 7.14 12.48 14.66
C GLY A 92 7.68 11.17 14.06
N ILE A 93 7.25 10.85 12.85
CA ILE A 93 7.74 9.72 12.06
C ILE A 93 8.13 10.27 10.69
N THR A 94 9.31 9.88 10.19
CA THR A 94 9.78 10.30 8.88
C THR A 94 10.20 9.07 8.06
N PHE A 95 9.70 8.98 6.84
CA PHE A 95 10.18 8.03 5.84
C PHE A 95 10.98 8.78 4.79
N ALA A 96 12.19 8.32 4.53
CA ALA A 96 13.04 8.87 3.46
C ALA A 96 12.60 8.29 2.11
N PRO A 97 12.94 8.94 0.99
CA PRO A 97 12.65 8.39 -0.33
C PRO A 97 13.19 6.96 -0.48
N GLY A 98 12.34 6.04 -0.93
CA GLY A 98 12.68 4.63 -1.11
C GLY A 98 12.50 3.77 0.13
N ASP A 99 12.20 4.33 1.27
CA ASP A 99 11.94 3.54 2.49
C ASP A 99 10.68 2.69 2.31
N THR A 100 10.76 1.45 2.76
CA THR A 100 9.59 0.58 2.80
C THR A 100 8.74 0.94 4.02
N ILE A 101 7.48 1.30 3.77
CA ILE A 101 6.52 1.59 4.85
C ILE A 101 5.95 0.30 5.40
N CYS A 102 5.50 -0.59 4.51
CA CYS A 102 5.01 -1.91 4.90
C CYS A 102 5.12 -2.91 3.77
N GLU A 103 5.20 -4.18 4.14
CA GLU A 103 5.12 -5.33 3.24
C GLU A 103 4.21 -6.37 3.89
N GLU A 104 3.24 -6.86 3.14
CA GLU A 104 2.29 -7.84 3.65
C GLU A 104 1.96 -8.87 2.58
N ILE A 105 2.00 -10.13 2.95
CA ILE A 105 1.53 -11.21 2.08
C ILE A 105 0.00 -11.14 2.02
N ILE A 106 -0.56 -11.26 0.83
CA ILE A 106 -2.01 -11.35 0.66
C ILE A 106 -2.49 -12.66 1.31
N PRO A 107 -3.47 -12.60 2.22
CA PRO A 107 -3.88 -13.80 2.97
C PRO A 107 -4.45 -14.91 2.07
N ASP A 108 -4.08 -16.15 2.35
CA ASP A 108 -4.66 -17.32 1.70
C ASP A 108 -6.09 -17.59 2.13
N SER A 109 -6.50 -17.03 3.27
CA SER A 109 -7.82 -17.27 3.85
C SER A 109 -8.93 -16.46 3.19
N LEU A 110 -8.61 -15.63 2.19
CA LEU A 110 -9.62 -14.87 1.47
C LEU A 110 -10.52 -15.80 0.65
N PRO A 111 -11.79 -15.47 0.46
CA PRO A 111 -12.65 -16.23 -0.45
C PRO A 111 -12.02 -16.36 -1.84
N ASP A 112 -12.22 -17.50 -2.49
CA ASP A 112 -11.59 -17.80 -3.77
C ASP A 112 -11.93 -16.80 -4.87
N ASN A 113 -13.10 -16.18 -4.79
CA ASN A 113 -13.54 -15.18 -5.76
C ASN A 113 -12.99 -13.77 -5.47
N TYR A 114 -12.31 -13.56 -4.35
CA TYR A 114 -11.72 -12.27 -4.01
C TYR A 114 -10.33 -12.18 -4.66
N LYS A 115 -10.29 -11.59 -5.84
CA LYS A 115 -9.08 -11.54 -6.68
C LYS A 115 -8.57 -10.12 -6.92
N TYR A 116 -9.23 -9.13 -6.36
CA TYR A 116 -8.88 -7.73 -6.53
C TYR A 116 -8.52 -7.10 -5.20
N VAL A 117 -7.56 -6.20 -5.24
CA VAL A 117 -7.15 -5.43 -4.07
C VAL A 117 -6.99 -3.96 -4.44
N LYS A 118 -7.38 -3.10 -3.54
CA LYS A 118 -7.03 -1.68 -3.57
C LYS A 118 -6.55 -1.27 -2.19
N LEU A 119 -5.83 -0.18 -2.12
CA LEU A 119 -5.38 0.39 -0.85
C LEU A 119 -6.12 1.69 -0.57
N ASN A 120 -6.26 2.00 0.70
CA ASN A 120 -6.74 3.29 1.16
C ASN A 120 -5.67 3.88 2.08
N TYR A 121 -5.30 5.11 1.80
CA TYR A 121 -4.31 5.85 2.58
C TYR A 121 -5.03 6.94 3.37
N ALA A 122 -4.96 6.87 4.68
CA ALA A 122 -5.62 7.82 5.56
C ALA A 122 -4.60 8.55 6.42
N VAL A 123 -4.72 9.85 6.49
CA VAL A 123 -3.87 10.69 7.34
C VAL A 123 -4.73 11.59 8.21
N THR A 124 -4.25 11.93 9.39
CA THR A 124 -4.93 12.85 10.30
C THR A 124 -4.34 14.25 10.23
N ASP A 125 -3.41 14.47 9.32
CA ASP A 125 -2.78 15.77 9.10
C ASP A 125 -2.45 15.93 7.63
N ASP A 126 -2.06 17.13 7.26
CA ASP A 126 -1.68 17.50 5.92
C ASP A 126 -0.34 16.84 5.55
N GLN A 127 -0.30 16.24 4.38
CA GLN A 127 0.86 15.57 3.82
C GLN A 127 1.16 16.13 2.43
N SER A 128 1.19 17.44 2.34
CA SER A 128 1.28 18.14 1.05
C SER A 128 2.50 17.75 0.20
N ALA A 129 3.55 17.23 0.82
CA ALA A 129 4.76 16.81 0.10
C ALA A 129 4.90 15.29 -0.01
N GLY A 130 4.06 14.52 0.65
CA GLY A 130 4.23 13.08 0.72
C GLY A 130 3.62 12.36 -0.47
N HIS A 131 4.40 11.47 -1.09
CA HIS A 131 3.95 10.60 -2.20
C HIS A 131 4.32 9.16 -1.90
N ILE A 132 3.50 8.27 -2.42
CA ILE A 132 3.60 6.83 -2.15
C ILE A 132 3.70 6.06 -3.46
N ASP A 133 4.51 5.00 -3.44
CA ASP A 133 4.51 3.93 -4.44
C ASP A 133 4.00 2.65 -3.78
N ALA A 134 3.09 1.97 -4.42
CA ALA A 134 2.57 0.70 -3.92
C ALA A 134 2.34 -0.26 -5.09
N TYR A 135 2.69 -1.52 -4.88
CA TYR A 135 2.56 -2.53 -5.92
C TYR A 135 2.44 -3.92 -5.32
N VAL A 136 1.95 -4.84 -6.15
CA VAL A 136 1.88 -6.27 -5.80
C VAL A 136 3.04 -6.98 -6.45
N VAL A 137 3.72 -7.82 -5.69
CA VAL A 137 4.84 -8.64 -6.16
C VAL A 137 4.45 -10.10 -6.03
N MET A 138 4.67 -10.86 -7.07
CA MET A 138 4.51 -12.31 -7.04
C MET A 138 5.85 -12.93 -6.65
N THR A 139 5.86 -13.69 -5.58
CA THR A 139 7.10 -14.30 -5.06
C THR A 139 7.09 -15.83 -5.16
#